data_968690912f469978f4c1a25b33ff0f3e
#
_entry.id   968690912f469978f4c1a25b33ff0f3e
#
_cell.length_a   1.000
_cell.length_b   1.000
_cell.length_c   1.000
_cell.angle_alpha   90.00
_cell.angle_beta   90.00
_cell.angle_gamma   90.00
#
_symmetry.space_group_name_H-M   'P 1'
#
loop_
_entity.id
_entity.type
_entity.pdbx_description
1 polymer ?
#
loop_
_entity_poly.entity_id
_entity_poly.type
_entity_poly.pdbx_seq_one_letter_code
_entity_poly.pdbx_strand_id
1 'polypeptide(L)' 'MTAITESEEGKRVVDDDGDTVGRVTNVRDGQAYVDPDPGITGTVKAKLGWEEEDIEDYPLADHQVKAVTDDEIRLR' A
#
# COMPACT_ATOMS: atom_id res chain seq x y z
N MET A 1 3.78 -10.82 13.43
CA MET A 1 3.54 -9.37 13.29
C MET A 1 4.46 -8.80 12.24
N THR A 2 3.92 -8.08 11.28
CA THR A 2 4.70 -7.49 10.20
C THR A 2 5.15 -6.09 10.60
N ALA A 3 6.46 -5.86 10.58
CA ALA A 3 7.01 -4.55 10.86
C ALA A 3 7.29 -3.84 9.53
N ILE A 4 6.75 -2.64 9.38
CA ILE A 4 7.02 -1.81 8.22
C ILE A 4 8.10 -0.81 8.60
N THR A 5 9.19 -0.82 7.86
CA THR A 5 10.36 0.03 8.11
C THR A 5 10.73 0.78 6.85
N GLU A 6 11.73 1.64 6.94
CA GLU A 6 12.23 2.37 5.79
C GLU A 6 12.69 1.45 4.67
N SER A 7 13.02 0.20 4.97
CA SER A 7 13.42 -0.79 3.96
C SER A 7 12.30 -1.10 2.98
N GLU A 8 11.05 -0.83 3.34
CA GLU A 8 9.90 -1.08 2.48
C GLU A 8 9.65 0.03 1.46
N GLU A 9 10.35 1.15 1.55
CA GLU A 9 10.21 2.21 0.54
C GLU A 9 10.58 1.70 -0.84
N GLY A 10 9.76 2.03 -1.83
CA GLY A 10 9.96 1.61 -3.20
C GLY A 10 9.36 0.26 -3.55
N LYS A 11 8.86 -0.49 -2.57
CA LYS A 11 8.22 -1.77 -2.84
C LYS A 11 6.85 -1.58 -3.46
N ARG A 12 6.46 -2.52 -4.30
CA ARG A 12 5.10 -2.55 -4.84
C ARG A 12 4.13 -3.01 -3.77
N VAL A 13 2.93 -2.47 -3.83
CA VAL A 13 1.83 -2.93 -3.00
C VAL A 13 0.87 -3.69 -3.90
N VAL A 14 0.58 -4.93 -3.55
CA VAL A 14 -0.31 -5.79 -4.34
C VAL A 14 -1.48 -6.22 -3.48
N ASP A 15 -2.63 -6.44 -4.13
CA ASP A 15 -3.83 -6.91 -3.44
C ASP A 15 -3.79 -8.44 -3.30
N ASP A 16 -4.88 -9.01 -2.78
CA ASP A 16 -4.97 -10.45 -2.58
C ASP A 16 -5.05 -11.24 -3.90
N ASP A 17 -5.33 -10.59 -4.99
CA ASP A 17 -5.32 -11.18 -6.33
C ASP A 17 -3.95 -11.10 -7.01
N GLY A 18 -3.01 -10.39 -6.41
CA GLY A 18 -1.69 -10.20 -6.97
C GLY A 18 -1.58 -8.99 -7.90
N ASP A 19 -2.62 -8.18 -8.00
CA ASP A 19 -2.59 -6.97 -8.83
C ASP A 19 -1.91 -5.82 -8.10
N THR A 20 -1.06 -5.08 -8.81
CA THR A 20 -0.39 -3.92 -8.24
C THR A 20 -1.38 -2.80 -8.01
N VAL A 21 -1.48 -2.34 -6.77
CA VAL A 21 -2.37 -1.23 -6.41
C VAL A 21 -1.63 0.07 -6.17
N GLY A 22 -0.32 0.00 -6.00
CA GLY A 22 0.49 1.19 -5.79
C GLY A 22 1.91 0.85 -5.41
N ARG A 23 2.65 1.86 -4.96
CA ARG A 23 4.03 1.72 -4.55
C ARG A 23 4.27 2.52 -3.27
N VAL A 24 5.08 1.96 -2.39
CA VAL A 24 5.44 2.66 -1.15
C VAL A 24 6.37 3.81 -1.49
N THR A 25 5.98 5.03 -1.15
CA THR A 25 6.77 6.23 -1.40
C THR A 25 7.50 6.70 -0.16
N ASN A 26 6.97 6.38 1.02
CA ASN A 26 7.56 6.83 2.28
C ASN A 26 7.10 5.92 3.41
N VAL A 27 7.90 5.87 4.46
CA VAL A 27 7.55 5.17 5.69
C VAL A 27 7.84 6.11 6.86
N ARG A 28 6.84 6.35 7.71
CA ARG A 28 6.96 7.20 8.89
C ARG A 28 6.34 6.50 10.08
N ASP A 29 7.08 6.43 11.18
CA ASP A 29 6.57 5.87 12.43
C ASP A 29 5.96 4.48 12.27
N GLY A 30 6.57 3.67 11.41
CA GLY A 30 6.10 2.30 11.16
C GLY A 30 4.90 2.21 10.23
N GLN A 31 4.50 3.32 9.61
CA GLN A 31 3.38 3.35 8.68
C GLN A 31 3.86 3.64 7.27
N ALA A 32 3.44 2.81 6.32
CA ALA A 32 3.74 3.01 4.90
C ALA A 32 2.75 3.99 4.28
N TYR A 33 3.27 4.84 3.42
CA TYR A 33 2.47 5.73 2.57
C TYR A 33 2.61 5.25 1.13
N VAL A 34 1.51 5.13 0.44
CA VAL A 34 1.44 4.50 -0.88
C VAL A 34 0.93 5.49 -1.92
N ASP A 35 1.64 5.57 -3.04
CA ASP A 35 1.19 6.29 -4.23
C ASP A 35 0.37 5.32 -5.08
N PRO A 36 -0.94 5.56 -5.25
CA PRO A 36 -1.80 4.63 -5.99
C PRO A 36 -1.38 4.53 -7.45
N ASP A 37 -1.45 3.31 -7.97
CA ASP A 37 -1.20 3.06 -9.39
C ASP A 37 -2.33 3.69 -10.22
N PRO A 38 -2.02 4.41 -11.32
CA PRO A 38 -3.06 4.99 -12.17
C PRO A 38 -4.05 3.98 -12.74
N GLY A 39 -3.65 2.70 -12.82
CA GLY A 39 -4.52 1.64 -13.31
C GLY A 39 -5.44 1.04 -12.27
N ILE A 40 -5.36 1.50 -11.02
CA ILE A 40 -6.20 0.96 -9.93
C ILE A 40 -7.67 1.31 -10.18
N THR A 41 -8.55 0.34 -9.94
CA THR A 41 -9.98 0.55 -10.14
C THR A 41 -10.61 1.30 -8.95
N GLY A 42 -11.77 1.90 -9.20
CA GLY A 42 -12.51 2.56 -8.12
C GLY A 42 -12.94 1.60 -7.02
N THR A 43 -13.22 0.33 -7.38
CA THR A 43 -13.57 -0.70 -6.41
C THR A 43 -12.43 -0.97 -5.44
N VAL A 44 -11.21 -1.06 -5.96
CA VAL A 44 -10.04 -1.29 -5.10
C VAL A 44 -9.77 -0.07 -4.22
N LYS A 45 -9.89 1.13 -4.77
CA LYS A 45 -9.75 2.37 -3.99
C LYS A 45 -10.72 2.41 -2.83
N ALA A 46 -11.98 2.07 -3.08
CA ALA A 46 -13.01 2.05 -2.05
C ALA A 46 -12.69 1.01 -0.96
N LYS A 47 -12.23 -0.17 -1.38
CA LYS A 47 -11.86 -1.24 -0.46
C LYS A 47 -10.73 -0.82 0.48
N LEU A 48 -9.78 -0.03 -0.04
CA LEU A 48 -8.63 0.44 0.72
C LEU A 48 -8.88 1.77 1.46
N GLY A 49 -10.02 2.41 1.22
CA GLY A 49 -10.32 3.71 1.80
C GLY A 49 -9.59 4.85 1.11
N TRP A 50 -9.13 4.66 -0.10
CA TRP A 50 -8.34 5.65 -0.85
C TRP A 50 -9.23 6.46 -1.79
N GLU A 51 -10.25 7.09 -1.26
CA GLU A 51 -11.21 7.81 -2.08
C GLU A 51 -10.97 9.32 -2.17
N GLU A 52 -10.10 9.87 -1.34
CA GLU A 52 -9.80 11.29 -1.37
C GLU A 52 -8.83 11.61 -2.51
N GLU A 53 -9.21 12.55 -3.38
CA GLU A 53 -8.43 12.89 -4.55
C GLU A 53 -7.31 13.90 -4.27
N ASP A 54 -7.39 14.63 -3.16
CA ASP A 54 -6.42 15.67 -2.81
C ASP A 54 -5.16 15.13 -2.10
N ILE A 55 -5.10 13.83 -1.90
CA ILE A 55 -3.98 13.19 -1.21
C ILE A 55 -3.08 12.49 -2.23
N GLU A 56 -1.81 12.85 -2.25
CA GLU A 56 -0.84 12.22 -3.15
C GLU A 56 -0.48 10.81 -2.69
N ASP A 57 -0.28 10.66 -1.38
CA ASP A 57 0.10 9.39 -0.78
C ASP A 57 -0.93 8.99 0.27
N TYR A 58 -1.35 7.74 0.24
CA TYR A 58 -2.34 7.24 1.18
C TYR A 58 -1.68 6.40 2.26
N PRO A 59 -2.08 6.56 3.53
CA PRO A 59 -1.56 5.70 4.59
C PRO A 59 -2.12 4.28 4.45
N LEU A 60 -1.24 3.31 4.64
CA LEU A 60 -1.62 1.91 4.60
C LEU A 60 -1.75 1.40 6.03
N ALA A 61 -2.95 0.98 6.41
CA ALA A 61 -3.19 0.49 7.77
C ALA A 61 -2.56 -0.89 7.97
N ASP A 62 -2.02 -1.13 9.16
CA ASP A 62 -1.37 -2.40 9.48
C ASP A 62 -2.30 -3.59 9.28
N HIS A 63 -3.58 -3.44 9.62
CA HIS A 63 -4.53 -4.55 9.49
C HIS A 63 -4.83 -4.92 8.04
N GLN A 64 -4.47 -4.06 7.09
CA GLN A 64 -4.64 -4.34 5.66
C GLN A 64 -3.47 -5.13 5.11
N VAL A 65 -2.37 -5.22 5.82
CA VAL A 65 -1.16 -5.90 5.35
C VAL A 65 -1.22 -7.38 5.74
N LYS A 66 -1.11 -8.24 4.74
CA LYS A 66 -1.05 -9.69 4.95
C LYS A 66 0.39 -10.16 5.14
N ALA A 67 1.28 -9.66 4.30
CA ALA A 67 2.68 -10.08 4.33
C ALA A 67 3.57 -9.00 3.69
N VAL A 68 4.82 -8.97 4.12
CA VAL A 68 5.86 -8.14 3.51
C VAL A 68 6.95 -9.08 3.02
N THR A 69 7.24 -9.02 1.73
CA THR A 69 8.31 -9.81 1.12
C THR A 69 9.46 -8.88 0.73
N ASP A 70 10.51 -9.43 0.13
CA ASP A 70 11.65 -8.63 -0.32
C ASP A 70 11.27 -7.64 -1.43
N ASP A 71 10.24 -7.94 -2.20
CA ASP A 71 9.89 -7.17 -3.40
C ASP A 71 8.56 -6.42 -3.28
N GLU A 72 7.70 -6.81 -2.35
CA GLU A 72 6.34 -6.27 -2.33
C GLU A 72 5.70 -6.35 -0.95
N ILE A 73 4.65 -5.56 -0.77
CA ILE A 73 3.74 -5.65 0.37
C ILE A 73 2.45 -6.23 -0.14
N ARG A 74 2.02 -7.33 0.46
CA ARG A 74 0.77 -8.00 0.09
C ARG A 74 -0.34 -7.59 1.05
N LEU A 75 -1.47 -7.23 0.48
CA LEU A 75 -2.66 -6.87 1.23
C LEU A 75 -3.60 -8.06 1.40
N ARG A 76 -4.47 -7.94 2.39
CA ARG A 76 -5.50 -8.95 2.65
C ARG A 76 -6.64 -8.86 1.65
#